data_701af3f0fe05b48bda69715d3160a952
#
_entry.id   701af3f0fe05b48bda69715d3160a952
#
_cell.length_a   1.000
_cell.length_b   1.000
_cell.length_c   1.000
_cell.angle_alpha   90.00
_cell.angle_beta   90.00
_cell.angle_gamma   90.00
#
_symmetry.space_group_name_H-M   'P 1'
#
loop_
_entity.id
_entity.type
_entity.pdbx_description
1 polymer ?
#
loop_
_entity_poly.entity_id
_entity_poly.type
_entity_poly.pdbx_seq_one_letter_code
_entity_poly.pdbx_strand_id
1 'polypeptide(L)'
;MSAQTPSRPLDGLMILAVDDHRDTVDMFREYLSSAGATVIGADSARSGLAFAQTHALDVVLVDLHMPGYDGHWFLRQLRASRTVRTPQVPVFAITGERHDLPDDPASGFAGYFLKPIDLDALVERLKSLPRRSR
;
A
#
# COMPACT_ATOMS: atom_id res chain seq x y z
N MET A 1 -6.95 -34.88 -0.54
CA MET A 1 -6.77 -33.48 -0.88
C MET A 1 -7.98 -32.67 -0.54
N SER A 2 -7.80 -31.55 0.05
CA SER A 2 -8.90 -30.70 0.44
C SER A 2 -9.65 -30.17 -0.78
N ALA A 3 -10.91 -29.86 -0.56
CA ALA A 3 -11.72 -29.22 -1.58
C ALA A 3 -11.03 -27.92 -1.99
N GLN A 4 -11.05 -27.63 -3.27
CA GLN A 4 -10.37 -26.48 -3.79
C GLN A 4 -11.30 -25.28 -3.73
N THR A 5 -11.01 -24.35 -2.84
CA THR A 5 -11.60 -23.01 -2.90
C THR A 5 -10.81 -22.26 -3.96
N PRO A 6 -11.46 -21.68 -4.98
CA PRO A 6 -10.72 -20.88 -5.96
C PRO A 6 -9.94 -19.79 -5.26
N SER A 7 -8.65 -19.69 -5.54
CA SER A 7 -7.87 -18.62 -4.97
C SER A 7 -8.27 -17.29 -5.59
N ARG A 8 -8.30 -16.26 -4.76
CA ARG A 8 -8.57 -14.91 -5.21
C ARG A 8 -7.25 -14.26 -5.60
N PRO A 9 -7.30 -13.21 -6.47
CA PRO A 9 -6.06 -12.62 -7.01
C PRO A 9 -5.06 -12.17 -5.95
N LEU A 10 -5.53 -11.70 -4.81
CA LEU A 10 -4.64 -11.12 -3.79
C LEU A 10 -4.56 -11.97 -2.52
N ASP A 11 -4.93 -13.26 -2.61
CA ASP A 11 -4.84 -14.14 -1.44
C ASP A 11 -3.45 -14.11 -0.84
N GLY A 12 -3.40 -13.92 0.48
CA GLY A 12 -2.15 -13.91 1.22
C GLY A 12 -1.41 -12.59 1.21
N LEU A 13 -1.89 -11.59 0.49
CA LEU A 13 -1.21 -10.28 0.41
C LEU A 13 -1.59 -9.41 1.61
N MET A 14 -0.59 -8.92 2.31
CA MET A 14 -0.79 -7.99 3.43
C MET A 14 -0.50 -6.57 2.95
N ILE A 15 -1.52 -5.71 2.97
CA ILE A 15 -1.47 -4.36 2.42
C ILE A 15 -1.65 -3.34 3.54
N LEU A 16 -0.80 -2.31 3.55
CA LEU A 16 -1.02 -1.12 4.36
C LEU A 16 -1.48 0.01 3.44
N ALA A 17 -2.64 0.58 3.71
CA ALA A 17 -3.17 1.72 2.97
C ALA A 17 -3.15 2.95 3.86
N VAL A 18 -2.41 3.98 3.46
CA VAL A 18 -2.22 5.21 4.23
C VAL A 18 -2.81 6.38 3.47
N ASP A 19 -3.88 6.96 3.99
CA ASP A 19 -4.58 8.07 3.36
C ASP A 19 -5.41 8.78 4.44
N ASP A 20 -5.37 10.11 4.47
CA ASP A 20 -6.14 10.87 5.46
C ASP A 20 -7.63 10.96 5.10
N HIS A 21 -8.02 10.52 3.91
CA HIS A 21 -9.42 10.45 3.52
C HIS A 21 -9.98 9.08 3.88
N ARG A 22 -10.85 9.06 4.89
CA ARG A 22 -11.42 7.79 5.37
C ARG A 22 -12.11 7.01 4.27
N ASP A 23 -12.85 7.69 3.39
CA ASP A 23 -13.57 7.03 2.31
C ASP A 23 -12.63 6.28 1.38
N THR A 24 -11.45 6.83 1.11
CA THR A 24 -10.45 6.18 0.27
C THR A 24 -9.93 4.91 0.95
N VAL A 25 -9.61 4.99 2.24
CA VAL A 25 -9.14 3.84 3.01
C VAL A 25 -10.22 2.75 3.05
N ASP A 26 -11.47 3.14 3.29
CA ASP A 26 -12.58 2.19 3.34
C ASP A 26 -12.79 1.51 1.99
N MET A 27 -12.67 2.26 0.91
CA MET A 27 -12.76 1.72 -0.45
C MET A 27 -11.67 0.68 -0.71
N PHE A 28 -10.42 0.99 -0.37
CA PHE A 28 -9.34 0.03 -0.51
C PHE A 28 -9.57 -1.21 0.33
N ARG A 29 -9.96 -1.01 1.58
CA ARG A 29 -10.18 -2.13 2.50
C ARG A 29 -11.26 -3.06 1.95
N GLU A 30 -12.37 -2.50 1.52
CA GLU A 30 -13.48 -3.29 1.01
C GLU A 30 -13.12 -4.02 -0.28
N TYR A 31 -12.61 -3.29 -1.27
CA TYR A 31 -12.35 -3.85 -2.58
C TYR A 31 -11.20 -4.87 -2.55
N LEU A 32 -10.12 -4.52 -1.89
CA LEU A 32 -8.93 -5.37 -1.88
C LEU A 32 -9.13 -6.59 -0.99
N SER A 33 -9.91 -6.46 0.09
CA SER A 33 -10.28 -7.61 0.91
C SER A 33 -11.13 -8.61 0.13
N SER A 34 -12.04 -8.12 -0.70
CA SER A 34 -12.83 -8.99 -1.58
C SER A 34 -11.94 -9.76 -2.55
N ALA A 35 -10.82 -9.18 -2.92
CA ALA A 35 -9.86 -9.84 -3.81
C ALA A 35 -8.90 -10.79 -3.07
N GLY A 36 -9.02 -10.90 -1.76
CA GLY A 36 -8.26 -11.87 -0.96
C GLY A 36 -7.20 -11.26 -0.06
N ALA A 37 -6.94 -9.97 -0.14
CA ALA A 37 -5.90 -9.33 0.67
C ALA A 37 -6.38 -9.07 2.09
N THR A 38 -5.42 -8.94 3.00
CA THR A 38 -5.65 -8.34 4.30
C THR A 38 -5.19 -6.90 4.24
N VAL A 39 -6.07 -5.96 4.60
CA VAL A 39 -5.79 -4.54 4.46
C VAL A 39 -5.81 -3.86 5.82
N ILE A 40 -4.72 -3.19 6.16
CA ILE A 40 -4.62 -2.34 7.33
C ILE A 40 -4.74 -0.90 6.84
N GLY A 41 -5.66 -0.13 7.42
CA GLY A 41 -5.85 1.26 7.06
C GLY A 41 -5.22 2.18 8.10
N ALA A 42 -4.52 3.20 7.64
CA ALA A 42 -3.94 4.22 8.49
C ALA A 42 -4.34 5.60 7.96
N ASP A 43 -4.65 6.53 8.85
CA ASP A 43 -5.15 7.85 8.48
C ASP A 43 -4.05 8.92 8.48
N SER A 44 -2.82 8.53 8.75
CA SER A 44 -1.68 9.44 8.74
C SER A 44 -0.39 8.69 8.46
N ALA A 45 0.63 9.42 8.05
CA ALA A 45 1.94 8.84 7.83
C ALA A 45 2.50 8.24 9.13
N ARG A 46 2.29 8.91 10.26
CA ARG A 46 2.78 8.42 11.54
C ARG A 46 2.09 7.15 11.98
N SER A 47 0.77 7.07 11.86
CA SER A 47 0.07 5.84 12.20
C SER A 47 0.44 4.71 11.25
N GLY A 48 0.68 5.02 9.97
CA GLY A 48 1.18 4.03 9.01
C GLY A 48 2.51 3.43 9.43
N LEU A 49 3.44 4.26 9.88
CA LEU A 49 4.72 3.77 10.39
C LEU A 49 4.55 2.89 11.63
N ALA A 50 3.63 3.26 12.51
CA ALA A 50 3.36 2.46 13.71
C ALA A 50 2.87 1.06 13.34
N PHE A 51 1.97 0.96 12.35
CA PHE A 51 1.52 -0.35 11.87
C PHE A 51 2.67 -1.14 11.22
N ALA A 52 3.57 -0.47 10.52
CA ALA A 52 4.70 -1.12 9.88
C ALA A 52 5.68 -1.73 10.90
N GLN A 53 5.69 -1.23 12.13
CA GLN A 53 6.52 -1.78 13.20
C GLN A 53 6.00 -3.12 13.70
N THR A 54 4.70 -3.35 13.60
CA THR A 54 4.06 -4.53 14.18
C THR A 54 3.59 -5.54 13.14
N HIS A 55 3.61 -5.15 11.87
CA HIS A 55 3.12 -6.01 10.79
C HIS A 55 4.16 -6.12 9.69
N ALA A 56 4.40 -7.34 9.24
CA ALA A 56 5.21 -7.58 8.07
C ALA A 56 4.32 -7.39 6.84
N LEU A 57 4.71 -6.48 5.96
CA LEU A 57 3.86 -6.01 4.87
C LEU A 57 4.38 -6.52 3.52
N ASP A 58 3.46 -6.77 2.60
CA ASP A 58 3.80 -7.14 1.22
C ASP A 58 3.79 -5.92 0.30
N VAL A 59 2.97 -4.91 0.61
CA VAL A 59 2.88 -3.68 -0.18
C VAL A 59 2.27 -2.57 0.66
N VAL A 60 2.65 -1.33 0.34
CA VAL A 60 2.07 -0.12 0.94
C VAL A 60 1.51 0.76 -0.18
N LEU A 61 0.32 1.30 0.06
CA LEU A 61 -0.29 2.32 -0.78
C LEU A 61 -0.36 3.59 0.06
N VAL A 62 0.30 4.67 -0.37
CA VAL A 62 0.37 5.89 0.43
C VAL A 62 -0.01 7.11 -0.40
N ASP A 63 -0.92 7.93 0.13
CA ASP A 63 -1.27 9.21 -0.47
C ASP A 63 -0.07 10.16 -0.37
N LEU A 64 0.28 10.80 -1.48
CA LEU A 64 1.37 11.77 -1.49
C LEU A 64 1.01 13.05 -0.73
N HIS A 65 -0.27 13.42 -0.71
CA HIS A 65 -0.72 14.68 -0.12
C HIS A 65 -1.54 14.44 1.13
N MET A 66 -0.89 14.53 2.27
CA MET A 66 -1.54 14.43 3.57
C MET A 66 -1.09 15.59 4.44
N PRO A 67 -1.99 16.14 5.29
CA PRO A 67 -1.59 17.20 6.22
C PRO A 67 -0.52 16.70 7.19
N GLY A 68 0.40 17.58 7.52
CA GLY A 68 1.50 17.26 8.41
C GLY A 68 2.63 16.54 7.67
N TYR A 69 2.66 15.22 7.77
CA TYR A 69 3.69 14.41 7.10
C TYR A 69 3.09 13.75 5.87
N ASP A 70 3.72 13.94 4.71
CA ASP A 70 3.21 13.43 3.44
C ASP A 70 3.77 12.04 3.10
N GLY A 71 3.39 11.54 1.90
CA GLY A 71 3.83 10.23 1.45
C GLY A 71 5.33 10.14 1.19
N HIS A 72 5.97 11.24 0.81
CA HIS A 72 7.43 11.26 0.63
C HIS A 72 8.15 11.09 1.96
N TRP A 73 7.67 11.81 2.99
CA TRP A 73 8.21 11.67 4.34
C TRP A 73 8.03 10.23 4.83
N PHE A 74 6.83 9.66 4.62
CA PHE A 74 6.54 8.28 5.02
C PHE A 74 7.57 7.33 4.41
N LEU A 75 7.80 7.43 3.11
CA LEU A 75 8.73 6.54 2.42
C LEU A 75 10.14 6.67 2.99
N ARG A 76 10.62 7.90 3.20
CA ARG A 76 11.95 8.10 3.76
C ARG A 76 12.09 7.48 5.14
N GLN A 77 11.08 7.68 6.00
CA GLN A 77 11.12 7.13 7.35
C GLN A 77 11.05 5.61 7.33
N LEU A 78 10.22 5.06 6.46
CA LEU A 78 10.08 3.61 6.33
C LEU A 78 11.42 2.98 5.95
N ARG A 79 12.10 3.52 4.94
CA ARG A 79 13.37 2.97 4.44
C ARG A 79 14.49 3.10 5.46
N ALA A 80 14.49 4.17 6.25
CA ALA A 80 15.54 4.43 7.24
C ALA A 80 15.28 3.74 8.58
N SER A 81 14.10 3.19 8.77
CA SER A 81 13.70 2.67 10.08
C SER A 81 14.43 1.37 10.41
N ARG A 82 14.80 1.24 11.69
CA ARG A 82 15.36 -0.01 12.22
C ARG A 82 14.32 -0.83 12.97
N THR A 83 13.10 -0.29 13.10
CA THR A 83 12.06 -0.93 13.91
C THR A 83 10.90 -1.46 13.09
N VAL A 84 10.74 -1.01 11.83
CA VAL A 84 9.70 -1.57 10.97
C VAL A 84 10.10 -2.97 10.53
N ARG A 85 9.10 -3.83 10.34
CA ARG A 85 9.34 -5.24 10.06
C ARG A 85 9.82 -5.49 8.63
N THR A 86 9.34 -4.67 7.68
CA THR A 86 9.68 -4.85 6.26
C THR A 86 10.09 -3.52 5.64
N PRO A 87 11.28 -2.99 5.97
CA PRO A 87 11.67 -1.65 5.52
C PRO A 87 11.87 -1.53 4.01
N GLN A 88 12.00 -2.65 3.30
CA GLN A 88 12.17 -2.64 1.84
C GLN A 88 10.89 -2.98 1.09
N VAL A 89 9.76 -2.97 1.77
CA VAL A 89 8.46 -3.26 1.16
C VAL A 89 8.19 -2.32 -0.02
N PRO A 90 7.62 -2.82 -1.13
CA PRO A 90 7.24 -1.92 -2.24
C PRO A 90 6.17 -0.93 -1.78
N VAL A 91 6.38 0.34 -2.12
CA VAL A 91 5.47 1.43 -1.78
C VAL A 91 5.00 2.08 -3.07
N PHE A 92 3.68 2.11 -3.26
CA PHE A 92 3.06 2.80 -4.39
C PHE A 92 2.48 4.12 -3.91
N ALA A 93 2.74 5.17 -4.70
CA ALA A 93 2.19 6.49 -4.42
C ALA A 93 0.78 6.60 -4.98
N ILE A 94 -0.11 7.21 -4.22
CA ILE A 94 -1.47 7.53 -4.64
C ILE A 94 -1.56 9.05 -4.71
N THR A 95 -2.03 9.60 -5.82
CA THR A 95 -2.12 11.06 -5.95
C THR A 95 -3.20 11.47 -6.92
N GLY A 96 -3.82 12.63 -6.67
CA GLY A 96 -4.74 13.26 -7.61
C GLY A 96 -4.05 14.24 -8.55
N GLU A 97 -2.76 14.47 -8.37
CA GLU A 97 -2.03 15.51 -9.09
C GLU A 97 -1.03 14.90 -10.07
N ARG A 98 -1.26 15.08 -11.37
CA ARG A 98 -0.38 14.52 -12.39
C ARG A 98 1.05 15.00 -12.28
N HIS A 99 1.24 16.27 -11.93
CA HIS A 99 2.58 16.87 -11.87
C HIS A 99 3.41 16.34 -10.69
N ASP A 100 2.78 15.61 -9.78
CA ASP A 100 3.49 15.05 -8.62
C ASP A 100 3.82 13.57 -8.80
N LEU A 101 3.65 13.02 -10.00
CA LEU A 101 3.90 11.61 -10.24
C LEU A 101 5.38 11.28 -10.06
N PRO A 102 5.69 10.22 -9.28
CA PRO A 102 7.08 9.80 -9.09
C PRO A 102 7.57 8.95 -10.26
N ASP A 103 7.75 9.59 -11.41
CA ASP A 103 8.17 8.91 -12.63
C ASP A 103 9.61 8.42 -12.60
N ASP A 104 10.43 9.06 -11.77
CA ASP A 104 11.83 8.72 -11.66
C ASP A 104 12.00 7.47 -10.78
N PRO A 105 12.62 6.39 -11.28
CA PRO A 105 12.91 5.23 -10.45
C PRO A 105 13.71 5.56 -9.19
N ALA A 106 14.50 6.64 -9.22
CA ALA A 106 15.25 7.08 -8.04
C ALA A 106 14.36 7.65 -6.95
N SER A 107 13.06 7.87 -7.20
CA SER A 107 12.13 8.35 -6.19
C SER A 107 11.96 7.37 -5.02
N GLY A 108 12.22 6.09 -5.26
CA GLY A 108 12.03 5.03 -4.26
C GLY A 108 10.65 4.42 -4.25
N PHE A 109 9.68 4.99 -4.96
CA PHE A 109 8.36 4.39 -5.11
C PHE A 109 8.40 3.30 -6.17
N ALA A 110 7.64 2.24 -5.95
CA ALA A 110 7.55 1.13 -6.91
C ALA A 110 6.67 1.50 -8.12
N GLY A 111 5.85 2.51 -7.97
CA GLY A 111 4.96 3.00 -8.99
C GLY A 111 3.94 3.95 -8.39
N TYR A 112 2.91 4.29 -9.16
CA TYR A 112 1.89 5.22 -8.69
C TYR A 112 0.53 4.89 -9.28
N PHE A 113 -0.51 5.43 -8.64
CA PHE A 113 -1.89 5.39 -9.15
C PHE A 113 -2.49 6.77 -9.01
N LEU A 114 -3.18 7.22 -10.06
CA LEU A 114 -3.89 8.50 -10.05
C LEU A 114 -5.30 8.33 -9.51
N LYS A 115 -5.74 9.28 -8.71
CA LYS A 115 -7.14 9.35 -8.30
C LYS A 115 -7.97 9.98 -9.43
N PRO A 116 -9.19 9.49 -9.66
CA PRO A 116 -9.85 8.36 -9.01
C PRO A 116 -9.21 7.03 -9.43
N ILE A 117 -9.05 6.14 -8.46
CA ILE A 117 -8.32 4.90 -8.67
C ILE A 117 -9.14 3.92 -9.50
N ASP A 118 -8.52 3.38 -10.56
CA ASP A 118 -9.06 2.23 -11.27
C ASP A 118 -8.75 0.99 -10.44
N LEU A 119 -9.73 0.50 -9.70
CA LEU A 119 -9.53 -0.59 -8.76
C LEU A 119 -9.15 -1.91 -9.44
N ASP A 120 -9.69 -2.15 -10.63
CA ASP A 120 -9.32 -3.35 -11.38
C ASP A 120 -7.86 -3.32 -11.81
N ALA A 121 -7.39 -2.16 -12.27
CA ALA A 121 -5.99 -1.99 -12.64
C ALA A 121 -5.08 -2.13 -11.41
N LEU A 122 -5.53 -1.63 -10.26
CA LEU A 122 -4.78 -1.78 -9.01
C LEU A 122 -4.63 -3.26 -8.66
N VAL A 123 -5.70 -4.03 -8.69
CA VAL A 123 -5.66 -5.46 -8.38
C VAL A 123 -4.71 -6.17 -9.35
N GLU A 124 -4.79 -5.86 -10.66
CA GLU A 124 -3.91 -6.47 -11.64
C GLU A 124 -2.43 -6.20 -11.34
N ARG A 125 -2.13 -4.97 -10.94
CA ARG A 125 -0.75 -4.62 -10.60
C ARG A 125 -0.28 -5.34 -9.34
N LEU A 126 -1.13 -5.39 -8.32
CA LEU A 126 -0.77 -5.99 -7.03
C LEU A 126 -0.64 -7.51 -7.10
N LYS A 127 -1.43 -8.17 -7.94
CA LYS A 127 -1.36 -9.63 -8.01
C LYS A 127 -0.03 -10.15 -8.55
N SER A 128 0.72 -9.32 -9.26
CA SER A 128 2.03 -9.70 -9.78
C SER A 128 3.14 -9.57 -8.76
N LEU A 129 2.85 -8.99 -7.59
CA LEU A 129 3.88 -8.81 -6.56
C LEU A 129 4.15 -10.13 -5.85
N PRO A 130 5.43 -10.40 -5.49
CA PRO A 130 5.73 -11.60 -4.71
C PRO A 130 5.13 -11.49 -3.32
N ARG A 131 4.65 -12.63 -2.78
CA ARG A 131 4.25 -12.73 -1.38
C ARG A 131 5.48 -13.07 -0.56
N ARG A 132 5.50 -12.58 0.67
CA ARG A 132 6.58 -12.96 1.58
C ARG A 132 6.46 -14.44 1.93
N SER A 133 7.59 -15.04 2.20
CA SER A 133 7.60 -16.40 2.75
C SER A 133 6.96 -16.39 4.14
N ARG A 134 6.25 -17.44 4.45
CA ARG A 134 5.58 -17.59 5.74
C ARG A 134 6.12 -18.77 6.52
#